data_1dacd2a23408c28a37753080bf600a47
#
_entry.id   1dacd2a23408c28a37753080bf600a47
#
_cell.length_a   1.000
_cell.length_b   1.000
_cell.length_c   1.000
_cell.angle_alpha   90.00
_cell.angle_beta   90.00
_cell.angle_gamma   90.00
#
_symmetry.space_group_name_H-M   'P 1'
#
loop_
_entity.id
_entity.type
_entity.pdbx_description
1 polymer ?
#
loop_
_entity_poly.entity_id
_entity_poly.type
_entity_poly.pdbx_seq_one_letter_code
_entity_poly.pdbx_strand_id
1 'polypeptide(L)'
;MLFERPQDGSSTAIIVHSNYSLFSQDQSEFKELVSSAGFFPVLELRNNRKYPEPKFFLGKGKVDEIKACLKQTKADLVVLEDSLSPSQERNLEQFLKRKIIDRKGLILDIFAKRARTHEGKLQVE
;
A
#
# COMPACT_ATOMS: atom_id res chain seq x y z
N MET A 1 0.39 18.66 -11.45
CA MET A 1 1.13 17.49 -11.95
C MET A 1 0.16 16.36 -12.27
N LEU A 2 0.32 15.77 -13.43
CA LEU A 2 -0.54 14.66 -13.83
C LEU A 2 0.20 13.34 -13.62
N PHE A 3 -0.49 12.40 -13.02
CA PHE A 3 0.02 11.04 -12.82
C PHE A 3 -0.69 10.12 -13.79
N GLU A 4 0.06 9.44 -14.62
CA GLU A 4 -0.52 8.54 -15.61
C GLU A 4 -1.01 7.25 -14.94
N ARG A 5 -2.19 6.82 -15.36
CA ARG A 5 -2.71 5.52 -14.93
C ARG A 5 -2.24 4.45 -15.90
N PRO A 6 -1.95 3.24 -15.40
CA PRO A 6 -1.58 2.15 -16.30
C PRO A 6 -2.75 1.76 -17.19
N GLN A 7 -2.44 1.42 -18.43
CA GLN A 7 -3.45 1.05 -19.40
C GLN A 7 -3.96 -0.37 -19.23
N ASP A 8 -3.27 -1.17 -18.44
CA ASP A 8 -3.66 -2.56 -18.20
C ASP A 8 -4.75 -2.74 -17.14
N GLY A 9 -5.25 -1.64 -16.59
CA GLY A 9 -6.32 -1.69 -15.59
C GLY A 9 -5.86 -1.96 -14.18
N SER A 10 -4.56 -1.97 -13.92
CA SER A 10 -4.04 -2.16 -12.56
C SER A 10 -4.49 -1.03 -11.65
N SER A 11 -4.78 -1.37 -10.39
CA SER A 11 -5.10 -0.37 -9.38
C SER A 11 -3.86 0.44 -9.04
N THR A 12 -4.05 1.74 -8.84
CA THR A 12 -2.96 2.64 -8.48
C THR A 12 -2.84 2.75 -6.97
N ALA A 13 -1.61 2.86 -6.48
CA ALA A 13 -1.34 2.84 -5.05
C ALA A 13 -0.35 3.93 -4.65
N ILE A 14 -0.59 4.50 -3.48
CA ILE A 14 0.41 5.31 -2.78
C ILE A 14 1.11 4.39 -1.80
N ILE A 15 2.43 4.36 -1.84
CA ILE A 15 3.22 3.55 -0.93
C ILE A 15 3.69 4.44 0.23
N VAL A 16 3.55 3.95 1.45
CA VAL A 16 4.10 4.61 2.63
C VAL A 16 5.16 3.69 3.22
N HIS A 17 6.42 4.07 3.02
CA HIS A 17 7.56 3.28 3.51
C HIS A 17 7.73 3.44 5.00
N SER A 18 8.24 2.39 5.63
CA SER A 18 8.47 2.37 7.07
C SER A 18 9.65 3.28 7.46
N ASN A 19 9.57 3.87 8.66
CA ASN A 19 10.69 4.59 9.23
C ASN A 19 11.89 3.66 9.46
N TYR A 20 11.64 2.37 9.55
CA TYR A 20 12.69 1.37 9.80
C TYR A 20 13.34 0.86 8.52
N SER A 21 12.89 1.30 7.35
CA SER A 21 13.54 1.01 6.08
C SER A 21 14.71 1.96 5.91
N LEU A 22 15.85 1.60 6.52
CA LEU A 22 17.03 2.46 6.58
C LEU A 22 17.81 2.52 5.29
N PHE A 23 17.66 1.53 4.42
CA PHE A 23 18.41 1.43 3.18
C PHE A 23 17.49 1.53 1.98
N SER A 24 17.96 2.21 0.94
CA SER A 24 17.20 2.35 -0.30
C SER A 24 16.84 1.00 -0.90
N GLN A 25 17.65 0.01 -0.64
CA GLN A 25 17.44 -1.36 -1.09
C GLN A 25 16.12 -1.93 -0.54
N ASP A 26 15.87 -1.70 0.75
CA ASP A 26 14.63 -2.17 1.39
C ASP A 26 13.39 -1.53 0.76
N GLN A 27 13.50 -0.24 0.43
CA GLN A 27 12.40 0.46 -0.21
C GLN A 27 12.11 -0.10 -1.61
N SER A 28 13.16 -0.44 -2.35
CA SER A 28 13.01 -1.03 -3.67
C SER A 28 12.36 -2.41 -3.59
N GLU A 29 12.72 -3.20 -2.59
CA GLU A 29 12.13 -4.52 -2.40
C GLU A 29 10.64 -4.42 -2.09
N PHE A 30 10.25 -3.48 -1.24
CA PHE A 30 8.83 -3.31 -0.94
C PHE A 30 8.06 -2.83 -2.16
N LYS A 31 8.63 -1.95 -2.94
CA LYS A 31 8.02 -1.47 -4.18
C LYS A 31 7.79 -2.63 -5.15
N GLU A 32 8.74 -3.55 -5.24
CA GLU A 32 8.60 -4.75 -6.06
C GLU A 32 7.47 -5.65 -5.56
N LEU A 33 7.32 -5.77 -4.25
CA LEU A 33 6.21 -6.54 -3.68
C LEU A 33 4.86 -5.93 -4.06
N VAL A 34 4.76 -4.61 -4.01
CA VAL A 34 3.54 -3.91 -4.40
C VAL A 34 3.22 -4.19 -5.86
N SER A 35 4.21 -4.12 -6.72
CA SER A 35 4.04 -4.43 -8.14
C SER A 35 3.66 -5.89 -8.36
N SER A 36 4.25 -6.81 -7.59
CA SER A 36 3.93 -8.24 -7.67
C SER A 36 2.49 -8.52 -7.27
N ALA A 37 1.91 -7.69 -6.42
CA ALA A 37 0.51 -7.83 -6.04
C ALA A 37 -0.44 -7.28 -7.10
N GLY A 38 0.08 -6.70 -8.17
CA GLY A 38 -0.72 -6.16 -9.26
C GLY A 38 -1.11 -4.70 -9.09
N PHE A 39 -0.45 -3.98 -8.21
CA PHE A 39 -0.71 -2.56 -7.99
C PHE A 39 0.36 -1.71 -8.67
N PHE A 40 -0.04 -0.55 -9.17
CA PHE A 40 0.87 0.38 -9.84
C PHE A 40 1.21 1.52 -8.88
N PRO A 41 2.46 1.62 -8.39
CA PRO A 41 2.84 2.70 -7.47
C PRO A 41 2.87 4.05 -8.19
N VAL A 42 2.04 4.99 -7.77
CA VAL A 42 2.01 6.34 -8.36
C VAL A 42 2.76 7.36 -7.51
N LEU A 43 2.96 7.06 -6.23
CA LEU A 43 3.64 7.98 -5.31
C LEU A 43 4.20 7.19 -4.14
N GLU A 44 5.37 7.58 -3.67
CA GLU A 44 5.99 6.96 -2.52
C GLU A 44 6.22 8.01 -1.44
N LEU A 45 5.77 7.72 -0.25
CA LEU A 45 5.96 8.57 0.92
C LEU A 45 6.71 7.77 1.97
N ARG A 46 7.23 8.44 2.99
CA ARG A 46 7.94 7.79 4.07
C ARG A 46 7.34 8.20 5.41
N ASN A 47 7.11 7.21 6.27
CA ASN A 47 6.71 7.46 7.64
C ASN A 47 7.96 7.84 8.43
N ASN A 48 8.02 9.08 8.89
CA ASN A 48 9.17 9.58 9.64
C ASN A 48 8.97 9.50 11.15
N ARG A 49 7.82 9.01 11.59
CA ARG A 49 7.51 8.96 13.01
C ARG A 49 8.21 7.79 13.67
N LYS A 50 8.84 8.06 14.82
CA LYS A 50 9.60 7.06 15.55
C LYS A 50 8.72 6.06 16.28
N TYR A 51 7.57 6.53 16.79
CA TYR A 51 6.65 5.70 17.56
C TYR A 51 5.27 5.72 16.92
N PRO A 52 4.57 4.57 16.86
CA PRO A 52 3.24 4.53 16.25
C PRO A 52 2.21 5.24 17.10
N GLU A 53 1.23 5.85 16.43
CA GLU A 53 0.08 6.43 17.07
C GLU A 53 -0.98 5.35 17.31
N PRO A 54 -1.69 5.39 18.45
CA PRO A 54 -2.69 4.37 18.71
C PRO A 54 -3.84 4.37 17.70
N LYS A 55 -4.27 5.52 17.21
CA LYS A 55 -5.43 5.63 16.34
C LYS A 55 -5.12 5.29 14.89
N PHE A 56 -4.08 5.91 14.32
CA PHE A 56 -3.79 5.81 12.89
C PHE A 56 -2.47 5.14 12.58
N PHE A 57 -1.69 4.75 13.57
CA PHE A 57 -0.30 4.31 13.40
C PHE A 57 0.60 5.47 12.98
N LEU A 58 0.21 6.22 11.96
CA LEU A 58 0.93 7.37 11.44
C LEU A 58 0.57 8.63 12.22
N GLY A 59 1.47 9.62 12.23
CA GLY A 59 1.16 10.92 12.81
C GLY A 59 0.10 11.65 12.01
N LYS A 60 -0.61 12.56 12.66
CA LYS A 60 -1.70 13.29 12.02
C LYS A 60 -1.23 14.06 10.77
N GLY A 61 -0.05 14.67 10.83
CA GLY A 61 0.48 15.39 9.68
C GLY A 61 0.68 14.48 8.48
N LYS A 62 1.18 13.27 8.70
CA LYS A 62 1.37 12.30 7.62
C LYS A 62 0.01 11.85 7.07
N VAL A 63 -0.97 11.60 7.93
CA VAL A 63 -2.30 11.19 7.49
C VAL A 63 -2.93 12.29 6.63
N ASP A 64 -2.80 13.55 7.03
CA ASP A 64 -3.29 14.68 6.24
C ASP A 64 -2.56 14.80 4.91
N GLU A 65 -1.25 14.56 4.91
CA GLU A 65 -0.45 14.56 3.68
C GLU A 65 -0.94 13.50 2.71
N ILE A 66 -1.19 12.29 3.21
CA ILE A 66 -1.68 11.18 2.38
C ILE A 66 -3.04 11.55 1.79
N LYS A 67 -3.91 12.15 2.60
CA LYS A 67 -5.22 12.55 2.12
C LYS A 67 -5.13 13.56 0.97
N ALA A 68 -4.24 14.54 1.09
CA ALA A 68 -4.01 15.51 0.03
C ALA A 68 -3.45 14.84 -1.22
N CYS A 69 -2.52 13.91 -1.04
CA CYS A 69 -1.94 13.18 -2.16
C CYS A 69 -2.97 12.30 -2.87
N LEU A 70 -3.90 11.71 -2.13
CA LEU A 70 -4.98 10.94 -2.73
C LEU A 70 -5.88 11.80 -3.62
N LYS A 71 -6.13 13.04 -3.21
CA LYS A 71 -6.88 13.97 -4.06
C LYS A 71 -6.13 14.30 -5.33
N GLN A 72 -4.84 14.48 -5.25
CA GLN A 72 -3.99 14.85 -6.37
C GLN A 72 -3.82 13.71 -7.36
N THR A 73 -3.47 12.53 -6.86
CA THR A 73 -3.15 11.38 -7.70
C THR A 73 -4.37 10.57 -8.08
N LYS A 74 -5.44 10.68 -7.31
CA LYS A 74 -6.65 9.85 -7.44
C LYS A 74 -6.31 8.37 -7.35
N ALA A 75 -5.32 8.04 -6.50
CA ALA A 75 -4.92 6.66 -6.30
C ALA A 75 -6.07 5.85 -5.71
N ASP A 76 -6.11 4.57 -6.06
CA ASP A 76 -7.18 3.68 -5.65
C ASP A 76 -7.01 3.18 -4.23
N LEU A 77 -5.77 3.06 -3.76
CA LEU A 77 -5.51 2.51 -2.42
C LEU A 77 -4.18 3.02 -1.88
N VAL A 78 -3.96 2.74 -0.59
CA VAL A 78 -2.71 3.08 0.09
C VAL A 78 -2.11 1.79 0.65
N VAL A 79 -0.82 1.58 0.41
CA VAL A 79 -0.09 0.41 0.90
C VAL A 79 0.96 0.87 1.90
N LEU A 80 0.92 0.32 3.11
CA LEU A 80 1.89 0.62 4.14
C LEU A 80 2.88 -0.53 4.31
N GLU A 81 4.15 -0.20 4.43
CA GLU A 81 5.18 -1.20 4.67
C GLU A 81 5.09 -1.77 6.08
N ASP A 82 4.64 -0.98 7.04
CA ASP A 82 4.45 -1.44 8.42
C ASP A 82 3.18 -2.25 8.56
N SER A 83 3.11 -3.05 9.63
CA SER A 83 1.92 -3.81 9.96
C SER A 83 1.01 -3.01 10.89
N LEU A 84 -0.28 -3.02 10.63
CA LEU A 84 -1.28 -2.27 11.38
C LEU A 84 -2.12 -3.20 12.25
N SER A 85 -2.65 -2.66 13.34
CA SER A 85 -3.71 -3.36 14.06
C SER A 85 -5.02 -3.22 13.28
N PRO A 86 -6.00 -4.12 13.51
CA PRO A 86 -7.29 -4.00 12.81
C PRO A 86 -7.97 -2.67 13.04
N SER A 87 -7.88 -2.11 14.25
CA SER A 87 -8.50 -0.81 14.53
C SER A 87 -7.79 0.34 13.82
N GLN A 88 -6.46 0.30 13.74
CA GLN A 88 -5.70 1.30 13.00
C GLN A 88 -6.04 1.28 11.52
N GLU A 89 -6.12 0.09 10.95
CA GLU A 89 -6.49 -0.08 9.55
C GLU A 89 -7.88 0.48 9.28
N ARG A 90 -8.84 0.15 10.12
CA ARG A 90 -10.21 0.65 10.00
C ARG A 90 -10.27 2.16 10.10
N ASN A 91 -9.57 2.73 11.07
CA ASN A 91 -9.56 4.18 11.27
C ASN A 91 -8.98 4.89 10.05
N LEU A 92 -7.90 4.37 9.47
CA LEU A 92 -7.30 4.95 8.28
C LEU A 92 -8.25 4.85 7.09
N GLU A 93 -8.89 3.70 6.90
CA GLU A 93 -9.83 3.53 5.80
C GLU A 93 -11.00 4.50 5.89
N GLN A 94 -11.52 4.71 7.10
CA GLN A 94 -12.63 5.64 7.30
C GLN A 94 -12.22 7.08 7.06
N PHE A 95 -11.03 7.46 7.52
CA PHE A 95 -10.57 8.84 7.37
C PHE A 95 -10.15 9.16 5.94
N LEU A 96 -9.40 8.27 5.31
CA LEU A 96 -8.88 8.48 3.96
C LEU A 96 -9.90 8.12 2.88
N LYS A 97 -10.90 7.33 3.23
CA LYS A 97 -11.94 6.86 2.29
C LYS A 97 -11.32 6.12 1.13
N ARG A 98 -10.31 5.31 1.41
CA ARG A 98 -9.62 4.46 0.45
C ARG A 98 -9.26 3.16 1.13
N LYS A 99 -9.09 2.11 0.35
CA LYS A 99 -8.64 0.83 0.88
C LYS A 99 -7.20 0.97 1.38
N ILE A 100 -6.94 0.40 2.54
CA ILE A 100 -5.61 0.38 3.15
C ILE A 100 -5.14 -1.07 3.18
N ILE A 101 -3.93 -1.29 2.69
CA ILE A 101 -3.29 -2.60 2.74
C ILE A 101 -1.97 -2.44 3.47
N ASP A 102 -1.78 -3.20 4.55
CA ASP A 102 -0.51 -3.20 5.25
C ASP A 102 0.38 -4.33 4.72
N ARG A 103 1.57 -4.47 5.27
CA ARG A 103 2.52 -5.48 4.80
C ARG A 103 1.92 -6.90 4.87
N LYS A 104 1.23 -7.22 5.95
CA LYS A 104 0.62 -8.55 6.11
C LYS A 104 -0.44 -8.80 5.03
N GLY A 105 -1.30 -7.82 4.83
CA GLY A 105 -2.35 -7.92 3.83
C GLY A 105 -1.80 -8.04 2.42
N LEU A 106 -0.71 -7.31 2.14
CA LEU A 106 -0.07 -7.37 0.83
C LEU A 106 0.48 -8.76 0.54
N ILE A 107 1.17 -9.35 1.50
CA ILE A 107 1.75 -10.68 1.33
C ILE A 107 0.65 -11.72 1.16
N LEU A 108 -0.42 -11.62 1.95
CA LEU A 108 -1.57 -12.52 1.80
C LEU A 108 -2.22 -12.39 0.42
N ASP A 109 -2.31 -11.18 -0.08
CA ASP A 109 -2.90 -10.93 -1.39
C ASP A 109 -2.06 -11.55 -2.51
N ILE A 110 -0.74 -11.46 -2.40
CA ILE A 110 0.16 -12.08 -3.37
C ILE A 110 0.00 -13.60 -3.37
N PHE A 111 -0.06 -14.21 -2.17
CA PHE A 111 -0.26 -15.65 -2.07
C PHE A 111 -1.60 -16.08 -2.65
N ALA A 112 -2.66 -15.33 -2.36
CA ALA A 112 -3.99 -15.66 -2.87
C ALA A 112 -4.01 -15.63 -4.40
N LYS A 113 -3.36 -14.66 -5.01
CA LYS A 113 -3.31 -14.57 -6.47
C LYS A 113 -2.51 -15.70 -7.09
N ARG A 114 -1.41 -16.09 -6.47
CA ARG A 114 -0.61 -17.23 -6.94
C ARG A 114 -1.35 -18.54 -6.82
N ALA A 115 -2.09 -18.74 -5.73
CA ALA A 115 -2.89 -19.94 -5.52
C ALA A 115 -3.96 -20.09 -6.60
N ARG A 116 -4.64 -18.99 -6.92
CA ARG A 116 -5.67 -19.01 -7.97
C ARG A 116 -5.08 -19.34 -9.34
N THR A 117 -3.92 -18.78 -9.65
CA THR A 117 -3.26 -19.05 -10.91
C THR A 117 -2.85 -20.51 -11.02
N HIS A 118 -2.32 -21.07 -9.92
CA HIS A 118 -1.91 -22.47 -9.89
C HIS A 118 -3.11 -23.41 -10.07
N GLU A 119 -4.21 -23.15 -9.36
CA GLU A 119 -5.43 -23.94 -9.51
C GLU A 119 -5.98 -23.85 -10.91
N GLY A 120 -5.95 -22.69 -11.52
CA GLY A 120 -6.39 -22.51 -12.89
C GLY A 120 -5.63 -23.36 -13.87
N LYS A 121 -4.31 -23.45 -13.70
CA LYS A 121 -3.48 -24.30 -14.55
C LYS A 121 -3.80 -25.77 -14.41
N LEU A 122 -4.05 -26.22 -13.19
CA LEU A 122 -4.39 -27.61 -12.95
C LEU A 122 -5.74 -27.98 -13.55
N GLN A 123 -6.68 -27.06 -13.54
CA GLN A 123 -8.00 -27.31 -14.11
C GLN A 123 -7.98 -27.42 -15.63
N VAL A 124 -7.04 -26.78 -16.27
CA VAL A 124 -6.92 -26.81 -17.73
C VAL A 124 -6.33 -28.12 -18.23
N GLU A 125 -5.53 -28.77 -17.41
CA GLU A 125 -4.95 -30.06 -17.76
C GLU A 125 -6.00 -31.19 -17.68
#